data_31454a6f25cdcd9fecb92a74fc56ef03
#
_entry.id   31454a6f25cdcd9fecb92a74fc56ef03
#
_cell.length_a   1.000
_cell.length_b   1.000
_cell.length_c   1.000
_cell.angle_alpha   90.00
_cell.angle_beta   90.00
_cell.angle_gamma   90.00
#
_symmetry.space_group_name_H-M   'P 1'
#
loop_
_entity.id
_entity.type
_entity.pdbx_description
1 polymer ?
#
loop_
_entity_poly.entity_id
_entity_poly.type
_entity_poly.pdbx_seq_one_letter_code
_entity_poly.pdbx_strand_id
1 'polypeptide(L)'
;MPIITSLAAAVLASAFTGATAPATSSLPPVTITVSASAAVPPTLVKRVLEETDAVWRPAGFSFVWRRETDPVRARIDAGPCLAPGLRVTIGSGRAADAERRHENTMALGWIEFDDGQPDSEIYLSYDNAQAYMIDSRGIVGLVDRMPILEREFLLARVMGRALAHEIGHFLLASKVHTARGLMMARHTASEFFGYERSGFAIDAAQRQAVAARLRRSSAVAALHDVR
;
A
#
# COMPACT_ATOMS: atom_id res chain seq x y z
N MET A 1 29.26 -7.96 80.01
CA MET A 1 28.98 -9.10 79.12
C MET A 1 28.12 -8.64 77.97
N PRO A 2 28.65 -8.51 76.77
CA PRO A 2 27.85 -8.12 75.63
C PRO A 2 27.35 -9.37 74.90
N ILE A 3 26.02 -9.32 74.54
CA ILE A 3 25.33 -10.36 73.79
C ILE A 3 25.48 -10.01 72.32
N ILE A 4 26.10 -10.90 71.56
CA ILE A 4 26.25 -10.79 70.09
C ILE A 4 25.08 -11.45 69.46
N THR A 5 24.21 -10.64 68.78
CA THR A 5 23.08 -11.12 67.98
C THR A 5 23.50 -11.27 66.53
N SER A 6 23.63 -12.49 66.03
CA SER A 6 23.93 -12.81 64.63
C SER A 6 22.72 -12.56 63.80
N LEU A 7 22.83 -11.66 62.80
CA LEU A 7 21.84 -11.42 61.77
C LEU A 7 22.14 -12.33 60.57
N ALA A 8 21.30 -13.30 60.31
CA ALA A 8 21.38 -14.15 59.11
C ALA A 8 20.72 -13.43 57.95
N ALA A 9 21.48 -13.06 56.93
CA ALA A 9 20.97 -12.49 55.67
C ALA A 9 20.53 -13.62 54.76
N ALA A 10 19.22 -13.72 54.51
CA ALA A 10 18.64 -14.59 53.50
C ALA A 10 18.75 -13.92 52.12
N VAL A 11 19.56 -14.46 51.23
CA VAL A 11 19.66 -14.04 49.81
C VAL A 11 18.52 -14.72 49.06
N LEU A 12 17.51 -13.96 48.69
CA LEU A 12 16.46 -14.37 47.73
C LEU A 12 17.02 -14.29 46.31
N ALA A 13 17.38 -15.41 45.72
CA ALA A 13 17.72 -15.52 44.32
C ALA A 13 16.39 -15.47 43.49
N SER A 14 16.07 -14.30 42.94
CA SER A 14 14.98 -14.15 41.98
C SER A 14 15.40 -14.76 40.64
N ALA A 15 14.87 -15.93 40.30
CA ALA A 15 14.99 -16.52 38.98
C ALA A 15 14.17 -15.67 38.00
N PHE A 16 14.83 -14.84 37.21
CA PHE A 16 14.23 -14.21 36.01
C PHE A 16 13.99 -15.31 34.98
N THR A 17 12.78 -15.86 34.93
CA THR A 17 12.31 -16.60 33.77
C THR A 17 12.11 -15.59 32.64
N GLY A 18 13.09 -15.50 31.75
CA GLY A 18 13.02 -14.73 30.52
C GLY A 18 11.88 -15.26 29.69
N ALA A 19 10.73 -14.60 29.76
CA ALA A 19 9.67 -14.81 28.78
C ALA A 19 10.23 -14.39 27.42
N THR A 20 10.58 -15.37 26.60
CA THR A 20 10.92 -15.16 25.19
C THR A 20 9.67 -14.55 24.55
N ALA A 21 9.71 -13.26 24.24
CA ALA A 21 8.65 -12.61 23.48
C ALA A 21 8.43 -13.42 22.20
N PRO A 22 7.19 -13.78 21.85
CA PRO A 22 6.93 -14.50 20.62
C PRO A 22 7.52 -13.69 19.47
N ALA A 23 8.40 -14.30 18.69
CA ALA A 23 8.95 -13.69 17.49
C ALA A 23 7.76 -13.25 16.65
N THR A 24 7.57 -11.95 16.51
CA THR A 24 6.56 -11.36 15.65
C THR A 24 6.91 -11.82 14.24
N SER A 25 6.25 -12.88 13.77
CA SER A 25 6.41 -13.40 12.43
C SER A 25 6.09 -12.26 11.47
N SER A 26 7.13 -11.66 10.89
CA SER A 26 6.97 -10.60 9.90
C SER A 26 6.18 -11.18 8.72
N LEU A 27 5.18 -10.45 8.27
CA LEU A 27 4.42 -10.86 7.09
C LEU A 27 5.36 -10.83 5.87
N PRO A 28 5.22 -11.80 4.94
CA PRO A 28 5.99 -11.76 3.72
C PRO A 28 5.63 -10.51 2.90
N PRO A 29 6.62 -9.89 2.22
CA PRO A 29 6.35 -8.76 1.37
C PRO A 29 5.46 -9.17 0.18
N VAL A 30 4.60 -8.26 -0.25
CA VAL A 30 3.77 -8.44 -1.44
C VAL A 30 4.55 -7.96 -2.66
N THR A 31 4.78 -8.84 -3.64
CA THR A 31 5.44 -8.46 -4.91
C THR A 31 4.42 -7.85 -5.86
N ILE A 32 4.74 -6.68 -6.39
CA ILE A 32 3.89 -5.93 -7.33
C ILE A 32 4.71 -5.53 -8.55
N THR A 33 4.22 -5.87 -9.74
CA THR A 33 4.83 -5.46 -11.01
C THR A 33 4.24 -4.13 -11.45
N VAL A 34 5.10 -3.17 -11.83
CA VAL A 34 4.69 -1.83 -12.24
C VAL A 34 5.10 -1.55 -13.67
N SER A 35 4.14 -1.17 -14.49
CA SER A 35 4.33 -0.59 -15.81
C SER A 35 3.89 0.87 -15.80
N ALA A 36 4.56 1.71 -16.59
CA ALA A 36 4.20 3.12 -16.73
C ALA A 36 4.34 3.56 -18.19
N SER A 37 3.40 4.35 -18.65
CA SER A 37 3.46 5.02 -19.95
C SER A 37 4.70 5.92 -20.05
N ALA A 38 5.24 6.06 -21.25
CA ALA A 38 6.40 6.94 -21.51
C ALA A 38 6.14 8.42 -21.17
N ALA A 39 4.88 8.83 -21.10
CA ALA A 39 4.51 10.19 -20.71
C ALA A 39 4.62 10.45 -19.19
N VAL A 40 4.73 9.40 -18.36
CA VAL A 40 4.85 9.52 -16.91
C VAL A 40 6.33 9.55 -16.50
N PRO A 41 6.81 10.65 -15.87
CA PRO A 41 8.22 10.75 -15.48
C PRO A 41 8.64 9.60 -14.55
N PRO A 42 9.79 8.94 -14.79
CA PRO A 42 10.27 7.85 -13.93
C PRO A 42 10.50 8.27 -12.47
N THR A 43 10.84 9.55 -12.24
CA THR A 43 10.97 10.15 -10.90
C THR A 43 9.63 10.22 -10.18
N LEU A 44 8.57 10.58 -10.89
CA LEU A 44 7.21 10.58 -10.36
C LEU A 44 6.77 9.15 -10.00
N VAL A 45 6.98 8.17 -10.88
CA VAL A 45 6.67 6.76 -10.59
C VAL A 45 7.33 6.32 -9.28
N LYS A 46 8.64 6.58 -9.14
CA LYS A 46 9.36 6.25 -7.89
C LYS A 46 8.70 6.86 -6.67
N ARG A 47 8.35 8.15 -6.71
CA ARG A 47 7.71 8.86 -5.59
C ARG A 47 6.30 8.36 -5.28
N VAL A 48 5.53 7.96 -6.30
CA VAL A 48 4.21 7.32 -6.12
C VAL A 48 4.33 6.04 -5.30
N LEU A 49 5.29 5.18 -5.64
CA LEU A 49 5.54 3.94 -4.92
C LEU A 49 6.03 4.19 -3.48
N GLU A 50 6.91 5.18 -3.28
CA GLU A 50 7.37 5.59 -1.94
C GLU A 50 6.22 6.11 -1.06
N GLU A 51 5.28 6.89 -1.63
CA GLU A 51 4.09 7.35 -0.90
C GLU A 51 3.16 6.20 -0.55
N THR A 52 2.95 5.26 -1.48
CA THR A 52 2.17 4.04 -1.24
C THR A 52 2.76 3.22 -0.09
N ASP A 53 4.07 2.99 -0.10
CA ASP A 53 4.78 2.32 0.99
C ASP A 53 4.59 3.05 2.33
N ALA A 54 4.67 4.38 2.31
CA ALA A 54 4.54 5.19 3.51
C ALA A 54 3.14 5.13 4.13
N VAL A 55 2.08 4.90 3.33
CA VAL A 55 0.71 4.66 3.80
C VAL A 55 0.59 3.29 4.47
N TRP A 56 1.17 2.24 3.89
CA TRP A 56 1.01 0.86 4.36
C TRP A 56 1.98 0.45 5.47
N ARG A 57 3.16 1.07 5.53
CA ARG A 57 4.21 0.74 6.51
C ARG A 57 3.76 0.79 7.97
N PRO A 58 2.97 1.77 8.45
CA PRO A 58 2.50 1.80 9.84
C PRO A 58 1.62 0.60 10.20
N ALA A 59 0.95 -0.02 9.21
CA ALA A 59 0.14 -1.22 9.39
C ALA A 59 0.99 -2.51 9.37
N GLY A 60 2.30 -2.43 9.12
CA GLY A 60 3.23 -3.55 9.11
C GLY A 60 3.32 -4.31 7.79
N PHE A 61 2.85 -3.70 6.70
CA PHE A 61 2.96 -4.28 5.35
C PHE A 61 4.11 -3.66 4.57
N SER A 62 4.72 -4.45 3.71
CA SER A 62 5.80 -4.02 2.81
C SER A 62 5.59 -4.59 1.41
N PHE A 63 6.04 -3.84 0.41
CA PHE A 63 5.94 -4.21 -0.99
C PHE A 63 7.32 -4.36 -1.62
N VAL A 64 7.42 -5.30 -2.56
CA VAL A 64 8.56 -5.44 -3.46
C VAL A 64 8.09 -5.01 -4.85
N TRP A 65 8.54 -3.84 -5.27
CA TRP A 65 8.19 -3.25 -6.56
C TRP A 65 9.11 -3.76 -7.65
N ARG A 66 8.54 -4.38 -8.69
CA ARG A 66 9.26 -4.81 -9.89
C ARG A 66 8.82 -3.95 -11.07
N ARG A 67 9.76 -3.35 -11.78
CA ARG A 67 9.45 -2.64 -13.02
C ARG A 67 9.37 -3.63 -14.17
N GLU A 68 8.32 -3.51 -14.97
CA GLU A 68 8.20 -4.23 -16.20
C GLU A 68 9.11 -3.55 -17.24
N THR A 69 10.33 -4.06 -17.42
CA THR A 69 11.28 -3.60 -18.42
C THR A 69 11.20 -4.43 -19.71
N ASP A 70 10.59 -5.64 -19.62
CA ASP A 70 10.43 -6.56 -20.74
C ASP A 70 9.30 -7.55 -20.41
N PRO A 71 8.18 -7.56 -21.19
CA PRO A 71 7.06 -8.47 -20.95
C PRO A 71 7.42 -9.96 -21.08
N VAL A 72 8.51 -10.28 -21.77
CA VAL A 72 8.99 -11.67 -21.93
C VAL A 72 9.75 -12.12 -20.67
N ARG A 73 10.58 -11.28 -20.08
CA ARG A 73 11.33 -11.59 -18.85
C ARG A 73 10.43 -11.65 -17.60
N ALA A 74 9.39 -10.83 -17.53
CA ALA A 74 8.46 -10.81 -16.41
C ALA A 74 7.73 -12.17 -16.20
N ARG A 75 7.56 -12.97 -17.25
CA ARG A 75 6.97 -14.32 -17.16
C ARG A 75 7.95 -15.38 -16.68
N ILE A 76 9.25 -15.19 -16.90
CA ILE A 76 10.29 -16.19 -16.59
C ILE A 76 10.78 -16.01 -15.14
N ASP A 77 10.83 -14.77 -14.65
CA ASP A 77 11.28 -14.42 -13.30
C ASP A 77 10.17 -14.45 -12.23
N ALA A 78 8.96 -14.85 -12.61
CA ALA A 78 7.89 -15.16 -11.66
C ALA A 78 8.23 -16.48 -10.94
N GLY A 79 9.24 -16.43 -10.07
CA GLY A 79 9.42 -17.44 -9.02
C GLY A 79 8.14 -17.60 -8.22
N PRO A 80 8.01 -18.59 -7.32
CA PRO A 80 6.79 -18.87 -6.58
C PRO A 80 6.36 -17.63 -5.78
N CYS A 81 5.62 -16.72 -6.44
CA CYS A 81 5.07 -15.53 -5.83
C CYS A 81 3.86 -15.93 -5.01
N LEU A 82 3.90 -15.63 -3.74
CA LEU A 82 2.95 -15.94 -2.68
C LEU A 82 1.54 -15.34 -2.84
N ALA A 83 1.30 -14.59 -3.90
CA ALA A 83 -0.01 -14.09 -4.33
C ALA A 83 -0.06 -14.07 -5.86
N PRO A 84 -1.24 -14.17 -6.50
CA PRO A 84 -1.36 -13.88 -7.91
C PRO A 84 -0.72 -12.53 -8.18
N GLY A 85 0.24 -12.49 -9.11
CA GLY A 85 1.13 -11.33 -9.32
C GLY A 85 0.33 -10.07 -9.59
N LEU A 86 0.18 -9.21 -8.57
CA LEU A 86 -0.51 -7.92 -8.73
C LEU A 86 0.29 -7.04 -9.68
N ARG A 87 -0.39 -6.49 -10.66
CA ARG A 87 0.15 -5.54 -11.63
C ARG A 87 -0.43 -4.14 -11.37
N VAL A 88 0.38 -3.13 -11.55
CA VAL A 88 -0.03 -1.72 -11.54
C VAL A 88 0.36 -1.09 -12.87
N THR A 89 -0.61 -0.55 -13.57
CA THR A 89 -0.42 0.19 -14.82
C THR A 89 -0.69 1.67 -14.59
N ILE A 90 0.35 2.51 -14.78
CA ILE A 90 0.24 3.97 -14.68
C ILE A 90 0.18 4.54 -16.10
N GLY A 91 -1.00 4.98 -16.51
CA GLY A 91 -1.26 5.45 -17.87
C GLY A 91 -1.40 6.96 -17.97
N SER A 92 -0.97 7.52 -19.14
CA SER A 92 -1.46 8.78 -19.65
C SER A 92 -2.53 8.46 -20.71
N GLY A 93 -3.59 9.15 -20.63
CA GLY A 93 -4.78 8.94 -21.43
C GLY A 93 -5.94 8.68 -20.48
N ARG A 94 -7.03 9.36 -20.75
CA ARG A 94 -8.30 8.93 -20.21
C ARG A 94 -8.44 7.50 -20.71
N ALA A 95 -8.54 6.56 -19.82
CA ALA A 95 -8.83 5.20 -20.21
C ALA A 95 -10.21 5.21 -20.88
N ALA A 96 -10.24 5.53 -22.17
CA ALA A 96 -11.46 5.63 -22.97
C ALA A 96 -12.25 4.32 -22.94
N ASP A 97 -11.59 3.21 -22.61
CA ASP A 97 -12.22 1.91 -22.42
C ASP A 97 -12.69 1.70 -20.98
N ALA A 98 -12.10 2.36 -19.99
CA ALA A 98 -12.60 2.38 -18.62
C ALA A 98 -13.74 3.40 -18.42
N GLU A 99 -13.76 4.49 -19.20
CA GLU A 99 -14.88 5.45 -19.21
C GLU A 99 -16.22 4.79 -19.60
N ARG A 100 -16.19 3.73 -20.41
CA ARG A 100 -17.42 2.97 -20.75
C ARG A 100 -17.91 2.07 -19.61
N ARG A 101 -17.09 1.80 -18.60
CA ARG A 101 -17.41 0.89 -17.49
C ARG A 101 -17.64 1.59 -16.16
N HIS A 102 -17.15 2.82 -16.01
CA HIS A 102 -17.30 3.59 -14.76
C HIS A 102 -17.94 4.96 -15.05
N GLU A 103 -19.07 5.21 -14.42
CA GLU A 103 -19.78 6.50 -14.44
C GLU A 103 -18.96 7.67 -13.85
N ASN A 104 -17.78 7.42 -13.33
CA ASN A 104 -16.96 8.42 -12.67
C ASN A 104 -15.73 8.78 -13.51
N THR A 105 -15.88 9.83 -14.32
CA THR A 105 -14.85 10.35 -15.24
C THR A 105 -13.58 10.88 -14.56
N MET A 106 -13.55 10.97 -13.22
CA MET A 106 -12.42 11.53 -12.42
C MET A 106 -11.77 10.52 -11.47
N ALA A 107 -11.95 9.21 -11.72
CA ALA A 107 -11.28 8.21 -10.91
C ALA A 107 -9.74 8.33 -11.04
N LEU A 108 -9.04 8.46 -9.90
CA LEU A 108 -7.57 8.53 -9.84
C LEU A 108 -6.93 7.16 -10.07
N GLY A 109 -7.62 6.10 -9.64
CA GLY A 109 -7.27 4.72 -9.84
C GLY A 109 -8.50 3.83 -9.76
N TRP A 110 -8.37 2.59 -10.21
CA TRP A 110 -9.43 1.57 -10.09
C TRP A 110 -8.86 0.17 -10.19
N ILE A 111 -9.57 -0.76 -9.57
CA ILE A 111 -9.40 -2.20 -9.74
C ILE A 111 -10.74 -2.80 -10.13
N GLU A 112 -10.75 -3.67 -11.11
CA GLU A 112 -11.96 -4.40 -11.51
C GLU A 112 -12.20 -5.60 -10.60
N PHE A 113 -13.44 -6.06 -10.58
CA PHE A 113 -13.84 -7.25 -9.83
C PHE A 113 -14.68 -8.14 -10.73
N ASP A 114 -14.29 -9.38 -10.82
CA ASP A 114 -15.04 -10.43 -11.50
C ASP A 114 -15.56 -11.42 -10.46
N ASP A 115 -16.85 -11.74 -10.49
CA ASP A 115 -17.53 -12.62 -9.53
C ASP A 115 -17.17 -12.35 -8.04
N GLY A 116 -17.03 -11.07 -7.69
CA GLY A 116 -16.69 -10.63 -6.32
C GLY A 116 -15.23 -10.80 -5.94
N GLN A 117 -14.36 -11.25 -6.85
CA GLN A 117 -12.92 -11.30 -6.66
C GLN A 117 -12.26 -10.11 -7.36
N PRO A 118 -11.26 -9.47 -6.73
CA PRO A 118 -10.52 -8.41 -7.39
C PRO A 118 -9.66 -8.99 -8.51
N ASP A 119 -9.61 -8.28 -9.63
CA ASP A 119 -8.64 -8.54 -10.68
C ASP A 119 -7.20 -8.39 -10.14
N SER A 120 -6.25 -8.95 -10.84
CA SER A 120 -4.82 -8.82 -10.56
C SER A 120 -4.19 -7.57 -11.16
N GLU A 121 -4.98 -6.66 -11.72
CA GLU A 121 -4.52 -5.43 -12.33
C GLU A 121 -5.18 -4.19 -11.72
N ILE A 122 -4.34 -3.22 -11.32
CA ILE A 122 -4.74 -1.89 -10.86
C ILE A 122 -4.31 -0.87 -11.90
N TYR A 123 -5.21 0.06 -12.21
CA TYR A 123 -4.94 1.17 -13.11
C TYR A 123 -4.85 2.48 -12.33
N LEU A 124 -3.87 3.33 -12.67
CA LEU A 124 -3.76 4.70 -12.19
C LEU A 124 -3.76 5.66 -13.38
N SER A 125 -4.61 6.69 -13.31
CA SER A 125 -4.68 7.73 -14.32
C SER A 125 -3.81 8.93 -13.95
N TYR A 126 -2.71 9.11 -14.67
CA TYR A 126 -1.85 10.28 -14.54
C TYR A 126 -2.57 11.56 -14.96
N ASP A 127 -3.37 11.51 -16.04
CA ASP A 127 -4.10 12.69 -16.54
C ASP A 127 -5.19 13.12 -15.57
N ASN A 128 -5.94 12.19 -14.97
CA ASN A 128 -6.93 12.52 -13.95
C ASN A 128 -6.27 13.10 -12.70
N ALA A 129 -5.08 12.61 -12.31
CA ALA A 129 -4.33 13.17 -11.19
C ALA A 129 -3.89 14.61 -11.47
N GLN A 130 -3.45 14.92 -12.71
CA GLN A 130 -3.12 16.28 -13.13
C GLN A 130 -4.37 17.18 -13.15
N ALA A 131 -5.48 16.72 -13.71
CA ALA A 131 -6.74 17.45 -13.72
C ALA A 131 -7.22 17.73 -12.29
N TYR A 132 -7.20 16.74 -11.42
CA TYR A 132 -7.58 16.89 -10.02
C TYR A 132 -6.72 17.92 -9.29
N MET A 133 -5.41 17.95 -9.56
CA MET A 133 -4.51 18.95 -8.99
C MET A 133 -4.86 20.36 -9.48
N ILE A 134 -5.18 20.54 -10.77
CA ILE A 134 -5.61 21.82 -11.34
C ILE A 134 -6.92 22.27 -10.72
N ASP A 135 -7.90 21.38 -10.59
CA ASP A 135 -9.20 21.68 -9.98
C ASP A 135 -9.08 22.02 -8.50
N SER A 136 -8.04 21.50 -7.84
CA SER A 136 -7.73 21.75 -6.43
C SER A 136 -6.89 23.01 -6.19
N ARG A 137 -6.82 23.94 -7.15
CA ARG A 137 -6.00 25.18 -7.07
C ARG A 137 -6.23 26.03 -5.80
N GLY A 138 -7.41 25.94 -5.20
CA GLY A 138 -7.71 26.60 -3.92
C GLY A 138 -6.94 26.03 -2.72
N ILE A 139 -6.41 24.80 -2.86
CA ILE A 139 -5.66 24.08 -1.83
C ILE A 139 -4.16 24.08 -2.18
N VAL A 140 -3.81 23.76 -3.42
CA VAL A 140 -2.41 23.57 -3.84
C VAL A 140 -1.77 24.85 -4.42
N GLY A 141 -2.57 25.85 -4.78
CA GLY A 141 -2.10 27.06 -5.46
C GLY A 141 -2.14 26.97 -6.99
N LEU A 142 -1.52 27.93 -7.67
CA LEU A 142 -1.52 28.03 -9.13
C LEU A 142 -0.50 27.05 -9.73
N VAL A 143 -0.98 25.95 -10.28
CA VAL A 143 -0.17 24.87 -10.84
C VAL A 143 0.80 25.36 -11.93
N ASP A 144 0.38 26.31 -12.78
CA ASP A 144 1.21 26.85 -13.87
C ASP A 144 2.44 27.64 -13.37
N ARG A 145 2.38 28.15 -12.13
CA ARG A 145 3.47 28.89 -11.49
C ARG A 145 4.29 28.03 -10.53
N MET A 146 3.90 26.79 -10.36
CA MET A 146 4.50 25.87 -9.40
C MET A 146 5.81 25.29 -9.96
N PRO A 147 6.90 25.24 -9.17
CA PRO A 147 8.11 24.53 -9.54
C PRO A 147 7.81 23.07 -9.91
N ILE A 148 8.51 22.54 -10.92
CA ILE A 148 8.30 21.16 -11.41
C ILE A 148 8.40 20.13 -10.27
N LEU A 149 9.38 20.30 -9.38
CA LEU A 149 9.59 19.40 -8.25
C LEU A 149 8.43 19.39 -7.26
N GLU A 150 7.87 20.57 -6.96
CA GLU A 150 6.71 20.70 -6.09
C GLU A 150 5.47 20.02 -6.71
N ARG A 151 5.25 20.23 -8.02
CA ARG A 151 4.20 19.56 -8.78
C ARG A 151 4.34 18.04 -8.73
N GLU A 152 5.56 17.51 -8.91
CA GLU A 152 5.82 16.07 -8.79
C GLU A 152 5.52 15.54 -7.39
N PHE A 153 5.83 16.28 -6.32
CA PHE A 153 5.52 15.85 -4.95
C PHE A 153 4.01 15.79 -4.69
N LEU A 154 3.25 16.75 -5.20
CA LEU A 154 1.80 16.77 -5.05
C LEU A 154 1.14 15.63 -5.85
N LEU A 155 1.57 15.43 -7.10
CA LEU A 155 1.11 14.30 -7.92
C LEU A 155 1.47 12.95 -7.28
N ALA A 156 2.67 12.83 -6.73
CA ALA A 156 3.09 11.60 -6.05
C ALA A 156 2.20 11.27 -4.85
N ARG A 157 1.80 12.28 -4.06
CA ARG A 157 0.89 12.06 -2.93
C ARG A 157 -0.48 11.59 -3.39
N VAL A 158 -1.11 12.32 -4.31
CA VAL A 158 -2.45 11.97 -4.75
C VAL A 158 -2.49 10.58 -5.42
N MET A 159 -1.53 10.30 -6.31
CA MET A 159 -1.46 9.02 -7.00
C MET A 159 -1.06 7.87 -6.06
N GLY A 160 -0.11 8.12 -5.15
CA GLY A 160 0.33 7.09 -4.19
C GLY A 160 -0.74 6.71 -3.18
N ARG A 161 -1.55 7.68 -2.74
CA ARG A 161 -2.70 7.43 -1.85
C ARG A 161 -3.84 6.73 -2.57
N ALA A 162 -4.09 7.09 -3.83
CA ALA A 162 -5.04 6.36 -4.68
C ALA A 162 -4.57 4.91 -4.90
N LEU A 163 -3.29 4.70 -5.24
CA LEU A 163 -2.72 3.36 -5.38
C LEU A 163 -2.83 2.55 -4.07
N ALA A 164 -2.54 3.17 -2.94
CA ALA A 164 -2.68 2.51 -1.64
C ALA A 164 -4.11 2.04 -1.39
N HIS A 165 -5.12 2.84 -1.77
CA HIS A 165 -6.54 2.49 -1.69
C HIS A 165 -6.89 1.29 -2.57
N GLU A 166 -6.46 1.29 -3.84
CA GLU A 166 -6.73 0.18 -4.77
C GLU A 166 -6.04 -1.12 -4.34
N ILE A 167 -4.80 -1.03 -3.82
CA ILE A 167 -4.13 -2.17 -3.17
C ILE A 167 -4.96 -2.67 -1.97
N GLY A 168 -5.61 -1.77 -1.24
CA GLY A 168 -6.52 -2.13 -0.16
C GLY A 168 -7.68 -2.99 -0.64
N HIS A 169 -8.34 -2.62 -1.73
CA HIS A 169 -9.38 -3.44 -2.36
C HIS A 169 -8.87 -4.82 -2.75
N PHE A 170 -7.67 -4.89 -3.35
CA PHE A 170 -7.04 -6.17 -3.70
C PHE A 170 -6.75 -7.02 -2.48
N LEU A 171 -6.07 -6.48 -1.47
CA LEU A 171 -5.65 -7.23 -0.29
C LEU A 171 -6.80 -7.64 0.62
N LEU A 172 -7.87 -6.85 0.69
CA LEU A 172 -9.09 -7.17 1.44
C LEU A 172 -10.05 -8.07 0.64
N ALA A 173 -9.86 -8.22 -0.68
CA ALA A 173 -10.81 -8.83 -1.60
C ALA A 173 -12.23 -8.27 -1.42
N SER A 174 -12.36 -6.95 -1.36
CA SER A 174 -13.61 -6.28 -1.02
C SER A 174 -13.79 -4.98 -1.79
N LYS A 175 -14.99 -4.77 -2.34
CA LYS A 175 -15.44 -3.48 -2.91
C LYS A 175 -15.94 -2.50 -1.85
N VAL A 176 -16.05 -2.95 -0.60
CA VAL A 176 -16.72 -2.18 0.45
C VAL A 176 -15.82 -1.06 0.94
N HIS A 177 -16.39 0.14 0.95
CA HIS A 177 -15.76 1.32 1.54
C HIS A 177 -16.15 1.49 3.01
N THR A 178 -15.28 2.17 3.75
CA THR A 178 -15.47 2.48 5.17
C THR A 178 -15.78 3.96 5.39
N ALA A 179 -16.28 4.32 6.56
CA ALA A 179 -16.57 5.71 6.90
C ALA A 179 -15.30 6.54 7.19
N ARG A 180 -14.15 5.91 7.38
CA ARG A 180 -12.87 6.56 7.72
C ARG A 180 -11.68 5.69 7.32
N GLY A 181 -10.49 6.30 7.25
CA GLY A 181 -9.23 5.61 6.94
C GLY A 181 -9.04 5.36 5.45
N LEU A 182 -8.07 4.52 5.12
CA LEU A 182 -7.63 4.28 3.74
C LEU A 182 -8.78 3.90 2.81
N MET A 183 -9.71 3.08 3.29
CA MET A 183 -10.80 2.54 2.48
C MET A 183 -12.05 3.44 2.43
N MET A 184 -11.93 4.75 2.70
CA MET A 184 -13.01 5.70 2.43
C MET A 184 -13.26 5.83 0.93
N ALA A 185 -14.55 5.89 0.53
CA ALA A 185 -14.91 6.11 -0.88
C ALA A 185 -14.48 7.49 -1.41
N ARG A 186 -14.31 8.47 -0.55
CA ARG A 186 -13.95 9.85 -0.92
C ARG A 186 -13.08 10.48 0.15
N HIS A 187 -11.97 11.04 -0.29
CA HIS A 187 -11.09 11.89 0.50
C HIS A 187 -11.15 13.33 -0.02
N THR A 188 -10.90 14.28 0.84
CA THR A 188 -10.82 15.70 0.44
C THR A 188 -9.50 16.00 -0.28
N ALA A 189 -9.47 17.09 -1.06
CA ALA A 189 -8.24 17.56 -1.69
C ALA A 189 -7.15 17.87 -0.64
N SER A 190 -7.54 18.45 0.51
CA SER A 190 -6.61 18.71 1.61
C SER A 190 -5.98 17.43 2.16
N GLU A 191 -6.74 16.33 2.24
CA GLU A 191 -6.20 15.04 2.63
C GLU A 191 -5.28 14.48 1.53
N PHE A 192 -5.67 14.52 0.25
CA PHE A 192 -4.86 13.98 -0.84
C PHE A 192 -3.53 14.72 -1.03
N PHE A 193 -3.50 16.04 -0.93
CA PHE A 193 -2.30 16.85 -1.16
C PHE A 193 -1.51 17.18 0.10
N GLY A 194 -2.12 17.05 1.29
CA GLY A 194 -1.49 17.35 2.57
C GLY A 194 -0.29 16.44 2.89
N TYR A 195 0.51 16.85 3.89
CA TYR A 195 1.65 16.05 4.37
C TYR A 195 1.21 14.87 5.24
N GLU A 196 0.12 15.04 5.97
CA GLU A 196 -0.39 14.05 6.91
C GLU A 196 -0.99 12.85 6.19
N ARG A 197 -0.75 11.66 6.76
CA ARG A 197 -1.28 10.38 6.27
C ARG A 197 -2.31 9.76 7.20
N SER A 198 -2.64 10.42 8.30
CA SER A 198 -3.57 9.89 9.31
C SER A 198 -4.95 9.55 8.74
N GLY A 199 -5.43 10.33 7.75
CA GLY A 199 -6.67 10.06 7.01
C GLY A 199 -6.63 8.78 6.16
N PHE A 200 -5.45 8.22 5.90
CA PHE A 200 -5.24 7.00 5.11
C PHE A 200 -4.80 5.81 5.97
N ALA A 201 -5.04 5.84 7.26
CA ALA A 201 -4.69 4.73 8.14
C ALA A 201 -5.61 3.53 7.91
N ILE A 202 -5.05 2.33 8.04
CA ILE A 202 -5.77 1.06 8.01
C ILE A 202 -6.16 0.70 9.43
N ASP A 203 -7.41 0.36 9.66
CA ASP A 203 -7.88 -0.04 10.98
C ASP A 203 -7.40 -1.44 11.39
N ALA A 204 -7.56 -1.78 12.67
CA ALA A 204 -7.08 -3.04 13.21
C ALA A 204 -7.77 -4.27 12.58
N ALA A 205 -9.07 -4.18 12.25
CA ALA A 205 -9.81 -5.27 11.64
C ALA A 205 -9.35 -5.52 10.20
N GLN A 206 -9.19 -4.45 9.42
CA GLN A 206 -8.65 -4.49 8.07
C GLN A 206 -7.23 -5.08 8.06
N ARG A 207 -6.36 -4.62 8.98
CA ARG A 207 -5.00 -5.15 9.12
C ARG A 207 -4.99 -6.65 9.42
N GLN A 208 -5.87 -7.11 10.32
CA GLN A 208 -6.00 -8.53 10.63
C GLN A 208 -6.49 -9.35 9.43
N ALA A 209 -7.48 -8.83 8.69
CA ALA A 209 -8.02 -9.50 7.49
C ALA A 209 -6.94 -9.66 6.41
N VAL A 210 -6.19 -8.60 6.11
CA VAL A 210 -5.07 -8.65 5.16
C VAL A 210 -4.00 -9.63 5.61
N ALA A 211 -3.58 -9.56 6.88
CA ALA A 211 -2.57 -10.45 7.42
C ALA A 211 -3.00 -11.93 7.36
N ALA A 212 -4.27 -12.23 7.66
CA ALA A 212 -4.81 -13.58 7.57
C ALA A 212 -4.83 -14.08 6.11
N ARG A 213 -5.18 -13.23 5.15
CA ARG A 213 -5.16 -13.56 3.72
C ARG A 213 -3.75 -13.87 3.23
N LEU A 214 -2.78 -13.01 3.54
CA LEU A 214 -1.39 -13.22 3.13
C LEU A 214 -0.80 -14.51 3.70
N ARG A 215 -1.09 -14.83 4.97
CA ARG A 215 -0.62 -16.10 5.57
C ARG A 215 -1.22 -17.32 4.87
N ARG A 216 -2.52 -17.29 4.50
CA ARG A 216 -3.16 -18.39 3.76
C ARG A 216 -2.53 -18.58 2.39
N SER A 217 -2.28 -17.51 1.66
CA SER A 217 -1.61 -17.57 0.35
C SER A 217 -0.22 -18.17 0.45
N SER A 218 0.55 -17.80 1.48
CA SER A 218 1.88 -18.36 1.75
C SER A 218 1.85 -19.86 2.05
N ALA A 219 0.87 -20.31 2.84
CA ALA A 219 0.72 -21.74 3.17
C ALA A 219 0.37 -22.58 1.93
N VAL A 220 -0.50 -22.07 1.06
CA VAL A 220 -0.86 -22.77 -0.19
C VAL A 220 0.34 -22.87 -1.14
N ALA A 221 1.12 -21.80 -1.30
CA ALA A 221 2.31 -21.82 -2.13
C ALA A 221 3.36 -22.82 -1.64
N ALA A 222 3.60 -22.88 -0.33
CA ALA A 222 4.54 -23.83 0.27
C ALA A 222 4.12 -25.31 0.04
N LEU A 223 2.83 -25.59 -0.06
CA LEU A 223 2.33 -26.96 -0.37
C LEU A 223 2.52 -27.36 -1.83
N HIS A 224 2.60 -26.41 -2.75
CA HIS A 224 2.82 -26.68 -4.18
C HIS A 224 4.30 -26.87 -4.53
N ASP A 225 5.21 -26.30 -3.72
CA ASP A 225 6.68 -26.39 -3.94
C ASP A 225 7.28 -27.73 -3.45
N VAL A 226 6.51 -28.56 -2.76
CA VAL A 226 6.92 -29.88 -2.20
C VAL A 226 6.51 -31.04 -3.14
N ARG A 227 5.90 -30.77 -4.29
CA ARG A 227 5.55 -31.79 -5.28
C ARG A 227 6.41 -31.70 -6.52
#